data_1537ab43f590028ec47ffbcec4087856
#
_entry.id   1537ab43f590028ec47ffbcec4087856
#
_cell.length_a   1.000
_cell.length_b   1.000
_cell.length_c   1.000
_cell.angle_alpha   90.00
_cell.angle_beta   90.00
_cell.angle_gamma   90.00
#
_symmetry.space_group_name_H-M   'P 1'
#
loop_
_entity.id
_entity.type
_entity.pdbx_description
1 polymer ?
#
loop_
_entity_poly.entity_id
_entity_poly.type
_entity_poly.pdbx_seq_one_letter_code
_entity_poly.pdbx_strand_id
1 'polypeptide(L)'
;MKKYKSAKITGIIFAVLIFSLVVNILYLGATGKHLISGENIASFAKNRSKKEVVEYAQRGQIYTSDHENVAINVKKYKIILVLSSQRTGYGKKLAYVKDVNKTASQLGPILGIDVNELTSKLQTAKDEGRYQIELGTKGNNLSASVKKQIED
;
A
#
# COMPACT_ATOMS: atom_id res chain seq x y z
N MET A 1 38.82 50.02 1.58
CA MET A 1 38.19 49.80 2.91
C MET A 1 36.71 49.32 2.86
N LYS A 2 35.89 49.60 1.84
CA LYS A 2 34.46 49.15 1.74
C LYS A 2 34.29 47.66 1.55
N LYS A 3 35.16 46.94 0.82
CA LYS A 3 35.08 45.49 0.57
C LYS A 3 35.18 44.62 1.84
N TYR A 4 36.01 44.97 2.78
CA TYR A 4 36.17 44.22 4.05
C TYR A 4 34.96 44.34 4.99
N LYS A 5 34.25 45.51 4.95
CA LYS A 5 33.03 45.68 5.74
C LYS A 5 31.92 44.81 5.23
N SER A 6 31.74 44.73 3.88
CA SER A 6 30.75 43.85 3.26
C SER A 6 30.99 42.35 3.58
N ALA A 7 32.23 41.86 3.47
CA ALA A 7 32.57 40.49 3.78
C ALA A 7 32.32 40.15 5.27
N LYS A 8 32.61 41.06 6.19
CA LYS A 8 32.28 40.86 7.61
C LYS A 8 30.79 40.76 7.88
N ILE A 9 29.99 41.63 7.24
CA ILE A 9 28.51 41.64 7.35
C ILE A 9 27.95 40.33 6.81
N THR A 10 28.41 39.89 5.64
CA THR A 10 28.00 38.61 5.06
C THR A 10 28.33 37.42 5.96
N GLY A 11 29.55 37.43 6.56
CA GLY A 11 29.95 36.41 7.52
C GLY A 11 29.08 36.36 8.78
N ILE A 12 28.71 37.54 9.31
CA ILE A 12 27.79 37.61 10.46
C ILE A 12 26.40 37.08 10.12
N ILE A 13 25.84 37.42 8.95
CA ILE A 13 24.54 36.92 8.50
C ILE A 13 24.58 35.39 8.41
N PHE A 14 25.64 34.83 7.82
CA PHE A 14 25.80 33.37 7.71
C PHE A 14 25.91 32.72 9.10
N ALA A 15 26.65 33.31 10.00
CA ALA A 15 26.78 32.79 11.37
C ALA A 15 25.44 32.80 12.11
N VAL A 16 24.63 33.85 11.96
CA VAL A 16 23.29 33.93 12.56
C VAL A 16 22.35 32.88 11.97
N LEU A 17 22.39 32.66 10.64
CA LEU A 17 21.59 31.62 10.00
C LEU A 17 21.95 30.21 10.50
N ILE A 18 23.25 29.90 10.56
CA ILE A 18 23.72 28.60 11.08
C ILE A 18 23.31 28.43 12.56
N PHE A 19 23.49 29.44 13.36
CA PHE A 19 23.11 29.41 14.77
C PHE A 19 21.61 29.18 14.95
N SER A 20 20.76 29.83 14.15
CA SER A 20 19.31 29.62 14.14
C SER A 20 18.95 28.19 13.79
N LEU A 21 19.60 27.57 12.80
CA LEU A 21 19.39 26.16 12.44
C LEU A 21 19.77 25.21 13.58
N VAL A 22 20.92 25.45 14.22
CA VAL A 22 21.39 24.63 15.34
C VAL A 22 20.40 24.71 16.52
N VAL A 23 19.94 25.92 16.87
CA VAL A 23 18.95 26.13 17.92
C VAL A 23 17.65 25.39 17.59
N ASN A 24 17.18 25.44 16.34
CA ASN A 24 15.98 24.73 15.88
C ASN A 24 16.13 23.22 16.03
N ILE A 25 17.28 22.65 15.64
CA ILE A 25 17.55 21.21 15.76
C ILE A 25 17.61 20.78 17.23
N LEU A 26 18.28 21.55 18.08
CA LEU A 26 18.36 21.26 19.52
C LEU A 26 16.98 21.33 20.19
N TYR A 27 16.16 22.33 19.84
CA TYR A 27 14.81 22.46 20.33
C TYR A 27 13.94 21.28 19.92
N LEU A 28 14.00 20.87 18.64
CA LEU A 28 13.29 19.71 18.13
C LEU A 28 13.71 18.43 18.82
N GLY A 29 15.03 18.24 19.03
CA GLY A 29 15.57 17.07 19.71
C GLY A 29 15.15 16.98 21.18
N ALA A 30 15.07 18.12 21.88
CA ALA A 30 14.71 18.20 23.29
C ALA A 30 13.19 18.08 23.54
N THR A 31 12.37 18.67 22.66
CA THR A 31 10.92 18.78 22.89
C THR A 31 10.07 17.85 21.99
N GLY A 32 10.65 17.35 20.92
CA GLY A 32 9.92 16.60 19.87
C GLY A 32 8.92 17.45 19.09
N LYS A 33 8.93 18.77 19.29
CA LYS A 33 7.99 19.72 18.65
C LYS A 33 8.71 20.64 17.68
N HIS A 34 8.05 20.98 16.59
CA HIS A 34 8.54 21.98 15.65
C HIS A 34 8.41 23.39 16.26
N LEU A 35 9.50 24.20 16.20
CA LEU A 35 9.58 25.49 16.88
C LEU A 35 8.52 26.50 16.40
N ILE A 36 8.20 26.48 15.10
CA ILE A 36 7.30 27.48 14.48
C ILE A 36 5.85 27.01 14.46
N SER A 37 5.58 25.74 14.09
CA SER A 37 4.21 25.22 13.99
C SER A 37 3.67 24.64 15.29
N GLY A 38 4.55 24.35 16.27
CA GLY A 38 4.16 23.71 17.53
C GLY A 38 3.75 22.23 17.40
N GLU A 39 3.77 21.66 16.18
CA GLU A 39 3.39 20.29 15.92
C GLU A 39 4.35 19.29 16.56
N ASN A 40 3.78 18.23 17.13
CA ASN A 40 4.56 17.17 17.77
C ASN A 40 5.02 16.15 16.73
N ILE A 41 6.25 16.33 16.22
CA ILE A 41 6.85 15.50 15.20
C ILE A 41 7.21 14.11 15.75
N ALA A 42 7.53 14.01 17.03
CA ALA A 42 7.84 12.72 17.65
C ALA A 42 6.62 11.80 17.70
N SER A 43 5.42 12.35 18.04
CA SER A 43 4.19 11.57 18.01
C SER A 43 3.79 11.16 16.58
N PHE A 44 3.97 12.05 15.62
CA PHE A 44 3.71 11.78 14.21
C PHE A 44 4.63 10.66 13.66
N ALA A 45 5.91 10.69 13.99
CA ALA A 45 6.86 9.63 13.62
C ALA A 45 6.51 8.30 14.28
N LYS A 46 6.13 8.31 15.58
CA LYS A 46 5.72 7.12 16.33
C LYS A 46 4.45 6.48 15.75
N ASN A 47 3.48 7.28 15.35
CA ASN A 47 2.22 6.78 14.76
C ASN A 47 2.42 6.21 13.36
N ARG A 48 3.39 6.71 12.58
CA ARG A 48 3.74 6.17 11.27
C ARG A 48 4.62 4.92 11.33
N SER A 49 5.46 4.79 12.34
CA SER A 49 6.34 3.63 12.50
C SER A 49 5.65 2.42 13.14
N LYS A 50 4.54 2.62 13.83
CA LYS A 50 3.73 1.53 14.38
C LYS A 50 2.64 1.13 13.39
N LYS A 51 2.81 -0.01 12.73
CA LYS A 51 1.74 -0.69 12.02
C LYS A 51 1.09 -1.65 13.01
N GLU A 52 -0.09 -1.29 13.51
CA GLU A 52 -0.89 -2.19 14.31
C GLU A 52 -1.46 -3.26 13.37
N VAL A 53 -0.96 -4.48 13.49
CA VAL A 53 -1.48 -5.64 12.76
C VAL A 53 -2.45 -6.33 13.69
N VAL A 54 -3.75 -6.15 13.45
CA VAL A 54 -4.79 -6.90 14.15
C VAL A 54 -4.82 -8.30 13.54
N GLU A 55 -4.31 -9.27 14.27
CA GLU A 55 -4.43 -10.67 13.92
C GLU A 55 -5.72 -11.23 14.53
N TYR A 56 -6.71 -11.47 13.68
CA TYR A 56 -7.97 -12.05 14.15
C TYR A 56 -7.78 -13.52 14.50
N ALA A 57 -8.28 -13.91 15.66
CA ALA A 57 -8.31 -15.31 16.05
C ALA A 57 -9.09 -16.14 15.01
N GLN A 58 -8.57 -17.33 14.69
CA GLN A 58 -9.28 -18.25 13.83
C GLN A 58 -10.52 -18.78 14.55
N ARG A 59 -11.63 -18.91 13.82
CA ARG A 59 -12.85 -19.53 14.37
C ARG A 59 -12.56 -20.99 14.73
N GLY A 60 -13.12 -21.45 15.83
CA GLY A 60 -13.06 -22.85 16.23
C GLY A 60 -13.72 -23.76 15.21
N GLN A 61 -13.32 -25.02 15.20
CA GLN A 61 -13.96 -26.08 14.44
C GLN A 61 -15.03 -26.75 15.31
N ILE A 62 -16.05 -27.29 14.68
CA ILE A 62 -17.13 -28.06 15.37
C ILE A 62 -16.93 -29.51 15.01
N TYR A 63 -16.88 -30.36 16.05
CA TYR A 63 -16.72 -31.81 15.93
C TYR A 63 -17.96 -32.53 16.46
N THR A 64 -18.21 -33.72 15.93
CA THR A 64 -19.12 -34.70 16.55
C THR A 64 -18.52 -35.27 17.81
N SER A 65 -19.32 -36.08 18.57
CA SER A 65 -18.81 -36.90 19.68
C SER A 65 -17.70 -37.86 19.27
N ASP A 66 -17.70 -38.30 18.03
CA ASP A 66 -16.74 -39.26 17.45
C ASP A 66 -15.54 -38.54 16.79
N HIS A 67 -15.34 -37.24 17.10
CA HIS A 67 -14.26 -36.40 16.60
C HIS A 67 -14.25 -36.18 15.08
N GLU A 68 -15.38 -36.35 14.40
CA GLU A 68 -15.52 -35.99 13.00
C GLU A 68 -15.83 -34.50 12.83
N ASN A 69 -15.26 -33.88 11.82
CA ASN A 69 -15.48 -32.46 11.54
C ASN A 69 -16.89 -32.22 11.00
N VAL A 70 -17.74 -31.52 11.76
CA VAL A 70 -19.05 -31.04 11.31
C VAL A 70 -18.92 -29.71 10.55
N ALA A 71 -18.05 -28.83 11.04
CA ALA A 71 -17.76 -27.56 10.39
C ALA A 71 -16.29 -27.19 10.53
N ILE A 72 -15.67 -26.85 9.41
CA ILE A 72 -14.27 -26.43 9.32
C ILE A 72 -14.15 -25.01 8.77
N ASN A 73 -13.13 -24.31 9.21
CA ASN A 73 -12.79 -23.02 8.63
C ASN A 73 -12.06 -23.22 7.30
N VAL A 74 -12.67 -22.78 6.20
CA VAL A 74 -12.04 -22.81 4.88
C VAL A 74 -11.64 -21.40 4.48
N LYS A 75 -10.34 -21.20 4.17
CA LYS A 75 -9.85 -19.93 3.64
C LYS A 75 -10.43 -19.71 2.25
N LYS A 76 -11.05 -18.56 2.06
CA LYS A 76 -11.53 -18.08 0.75
C LYS A 76 -10.70 -16.90 0.30
N TYR A 77 -10.55 -16.77 -0.99
CA TYR A 77 -9.73 -15.75 -1.62
C TYR A 77 -10.57 -14.84 -2.50
N LYS A 78 -10.10 -13.64 -2.71
CA LYS A 78 -10.68 -12.65 -3.61
C LYS A 78 -9.60 -12.19 -4.57
N ILE A 79 -9.93 -12.10 -5.85
CA ILE A 79 -9.04 -11.52 -6.85
C ILE A 79 -9.39 -10.05 -7.07
N ILE A 80 -8.35 -9.22 -7.09
CA ILE A 80 -8.43 -7.79 -7.40
C ILE A 80 -7.43 -7.52 -8.52
N LEU A 81 -7.91 -6.96 -9.63
CA LEU A 81 -7.09 -6.62 -10.77
C LEU A 81 -6.66 -5.16 -10.68
N VAL A 82 -5.37 -4.94 -10.52
CA VAL A 82 -4.78 -3.60 -10.46
C VAL A 82 -4.45 -3.13 -11.85
N LEU A 83 -4.95 -1.97 -12.25
CA LEU A 83 -4.78 -1.39 -13.59
C LEU A 83 -3.69 -0.32 -13.61
N SER A 84 -3.45 0.34 -12.47
CA SER A 84 -2.46 1.41 -12.37
C SER A 84 -1.03 0.88 -12.38
N SER A 85 -0.21 1.42 -13.28
CA SER A 85 1.23 1.14 -13.37
C SER A 85 2.05 1.70 -12.19
N GLN A 86 1.45 2.57 -11.37
CA GLN A 86 2.13 3.17 -10.23
C GLN A 86 2.19 2.25 -9.01
N ARG A 87 1.48 1.13 -9.03
CA ARG A 87 1.54 0.17 -7.93
C ARG A 87 2.83 -0.63 -7.98
N THR A 88 3.64 -0.47 -6.95
CA THR A 88 4.75 -1.38 -6.66
C THR A 88 4.24 -2.52 -5.77
N GLY A 89 4.41 -3.76 -6.21
CA GLY A 89 4.14 -4.93 -5.39
C GLY A 89 5.21 -5.15 -4.32
N TYR A 90 5.00 -6.12 -3.45
CA TYR A 90 6.01 -6.56 -2.49
C TYR A 90 7.31 -6.92 -3.24
N GLY A 91 8.44 -6.41 -2.77
CA GLY A 91 9.74 -6.64 -3.39
C GLY A 91 10.03 -5.83 -4.66
N LYS A 92 9.39 -4.69 -4.85
CA LYS A 92 9.57 -3.77 -6.00
C LYS A 92 9.16 -4.34 -7.37
N LYS A 93 8.45 -5.47 -7.42
CA LYS A 93 7.85 -5.97 -8.66
C LYS A 93 6.58 -5.19 -8.95
N LEU A 94 6.46 -4.73 -10.19
CA LEU A 94 5.22 -4.09 -10.67
C LEU A 94 4.13 -5.15 -10.80
N ALA A 95 3.09 -5.04 -9.98
CA ALA A 95 1.97 -5.98 -9.95
C ALA A 95 0.70 -5.30 -10.48
N TYR A 96 0.62 -5.13 -11.80
CA TYR A 96 -0.54 -4.56 -12.48
C TYR A 96 -0.81 -5.24 -13.82
N VAL A 97 -2.03 -5.10 -14.33
CA VAL A 97 -2.45 -5.62 -15.63
C VAL A 97 -1.76 -4.81 -16.75
N LYS A 98 -0.70 -5.38 -17.33
CA LYS A 98 0.01 -4.76 -18.46
C LYS A 98 -0.77 -4.92 -19.75
N ASP A 99 -1.20 -6.13 -20.04
CA ASP A 99 -1.92 -6.53 -21.24
C ASP A 99 -3.30 -7.07 -20.86
N VAL A 100 -4.33 -6.35 -21.29
CA VAL A 100 -5.73 -6.65 -21.00
C VAL A 100 -6.15 -7.96 -21.67
N ASN A 101 -5.79 -8.15 -22.95
CA ASN A 101 -6.21 -9.33 -23.73
C ASN A 101 -5.57 -10.60 -23.16
N LYS A 102 -4.28 -10.54 -22.86
CA LYS A 102 -3.56 -11.66 -22.25
C LYS A 102 -4.14 -12.01 -20.88
N THR A 103 -4.39 -11.00 -20.06
CA THR A 103 -4.97 -11.22 -18.71
C THR A 103 -6.36 -11.82 -18.82
N ALA A 104 -7.22 -11.33 -19.72
CA ALA A 104 -8.58 -11.83 -19.90
C ALA A 104 -8.58 -13.27 -20.43
N SER A 105 -7.71 -13.59 -21.40
CA SER A 105 -7.61 -14.95 -21.96
C SER A 105 -7.12 -15.99 -20.94
N GLN A 106 -6.29 -15.58 -19.99
CA GLN A 106 -5.79 -16.48 -18.93
C GLN A 106 -6.79 -16.63 -17.79
N LEU A 107 -7.37 -15.52 -17.31
CA LEU A 107 -8.27 -15.53 -16.15
C LEU A 107 -9.70 -15.94 -16.47
N GLY A 108 -10.19 -15.61 -17.67
CA GLY A 108 -11.57 -15.91 -18.08
C GLY A 108 -11.95 -17.37 -17.89
N PRO A 109 -11.19 -18.33 -18.46
CA PRO A 109 -11.47 -19.76 -18.31
C PRO A 109 -11.42 -20.24 -16.86
N ILE A 110 -10.45 -19.75 -16.07
CA ILE A 110 -10.27 -20.15 -14.65
C ILE A 110 -11.46 -19.69 -13.80
N LEU A 111 -11.97 -18.48 -14.06
CA LEU A 111 -13.04 -17.86 -13.27
C LEU A 111 -14.44 -18.13 -13.85
N GLY A 112 -14.54 -18.79 -15.01
CA GLY A 112 -15.79 -19.02 -15.71
C GLY A 112 -16.43 -17.70 -16.17
N ILE A 113 -15.63 -16.76 -16.67
CA ILE A 113 -16.04 -15.48 -17.24
C ILE A 113 -15.73 -15.52 -18.74
N ASP A 114 -16.64 -15.02 -19.57
CA ASP A 114 -16.37 -14.88 -21.00
C ASP A 114 -15.18 -13.94 -21.25
N VAL A 115 -14.28 -14.35 -22.13
CA VAL A 115 -13.03 -13.62 -22.39
C VAL A 115 -13.30 -12.23 -22.96
N ASN A 116 -14.30 -12.11 -23.86
CA ASN A 116 -14.64 -10.83 -24.49
C ASN A 116 -15.28 -9.89 -23.46
N GLU A 117 -16.17 -10.42 -22.60
CA GLU A 117 -16.78 -9.67 -21.50
C GLU A 117 -15.71 -9.14 -20.54
N LEU A 118 -14.77 -10.01 -20.15
CA LEU A 118 -13.68 -9.62 -19.24
C LEU A 118 -12.73 -8.61 -19.89
N THR A 119 -12.42 -8.78 -21.18
CA THR A 119 -11.61 -7.83 -21.94
C THR A 119 -12.27 -6.45 -21.99
N SER A 120 -13.54 -6.38 -22.36
CA SER A 120 -14.31 -5.12 -22.43
C SER A 120 -14.35 -4.44 -21.08
N LYS A 121 -14.61 -5.18 -20.00
CA LYS A 121 -14.65 -4.66 -18.63
C LYS A 121 -13.31 -4.10 -18.18
N LEU A 122 -12.22 -4.80 -18.49
CA LEU A 122 -10.87 -4.35 -18.16
C LEU A 122 -10.46 -3.11 -18.96
N GLN A 123 -10.78 -3.10 -20.26
CA GLN A 123 -10.47 -1.97 -21.14
C GLN A 123 -11.23 -0.71 -20.71
N THR A 124 -12.54 -0.81 -20.50
CA THR A 124 -13.36 0.31 -20.01
C THR A 124 -12.83 0.87 -18.70
N ALA A 125 -12.50 0.00 -17.75
CA ALA A 125 -11.96 0.45 -16.46
C ALA A 125 -10.58 1.12 -16.59
N LYS A 126 -9.76 0.68 -17.54
CA LYS A 126 -8.47 1.28 -17.84
C LYS A 126 -8.63 2.65 -18.49
N ASP A 127 -9.56 2.79 -19.43
CA ASP A 127 -9.88 4.05 -20.13
C ASP A 127 -10.47 5.10 -19.18
N GLU A 128 -11.26 4.64 -18.18
CA GLU A 128 -11.78 5.48 -17.08
C GLU A 128 -10.69 5.85 -16.04
N GLY A 129 -9.47 5.36 -16.19
CA GLY A 129 -8.37 5.62 -15.26
C GLY A 129 -8.55 4.99 -13.87
N ARG A 130 -9.33 3.93 -13.74
CA ARG A 130 -9.51 3.24 -12.45
C ARG A 130 -8.21 2.64 -11.97
N TYR A 131 -7.95 2.79 -10.68
CA TYR A 131 -6.76 2.21 -10.06
C TYR A 131 -6.78 0.69 -10.05
N GLN A 132 -7.93 0.10 -9.72
CA GLN A 132 -8.18 -1.34 -9.65
C GLN A 132 -9.65 -1.66 -9.89
N ILE A 133 -9.93 -2.91 -10.25
CA ILE A 133 -11.29 -3.43 -10.35
C ILE A 133 -11.45 -4.77 -9.63
N GLU A 134 -12.68 -5.06 -9.28
CA GLU A 134 -13.13 -6.34 -8.74
C GLU A 134 -14.05 -7.03 -9.76
N LEU A 135 -14.01 -8.35 -9.78
CA LEU A 135 -14.78 -9.16 -10.72
C LEU A 135 -16.15 -9.63 -10.17
N GLY A 136 -16.63 -8.96 -9.11
CA GLY A 136 -17.90 -9.29 -8.48
C GLY A 136 -17.91 -10.71 -7.89
N THR A 137 -19.02 -11.42 -8.04
CA THR A 137 -19.21 -12.77 -7.50
C THR A 137 -18.22 -13.78 -8.04
N LYS A 138 -17.84 -13.68 -9.31
CA LYS A 138 -16.88 -14.57 -9.97
C LYS A 138 -15.46 -14.42 -9.46
N GLY A 139 -15.10 -13.22 -8.95
CA GLY A 139 -13.79 -12.93 -8.35
C GLY A 139 -13.73 -13.10 -6.83
N ASN A 140 -14.85 -13.48 -6.20
CA ASN A 140 -14.95 -13.63 -4.75
C ASN A 140 -15.09 -15.11 -4.35
N ASN A 141 -14.83 -15.40 -3.09
CA ASN A 141 -15.00 -16.74 -2.51
C ASN A 141 -14.24 -17.87 -3.23
N LEU A 142 -13.12 -17.53 -3.86
CA LEU A 142 -12.30 -18.48 -4.60
C LEU A 142 -11.67 -19.51 -3.66
N SER A 143 -11.59 -20.75 -4.12
CA SER A 143 -10.92 -21.82 -3.39
C SER A 143 -9.39 -21.71 -3.46
N ALA A 144 -8.69 -22.43 -2.59
CA ALA A 144 -7.24 -22.50 -2.63
C ALA A 144 -6.70 -23.11 -3.95
N SER A 145 -7.46 -24.05 -4.56
CA SER A 145 -7.12 -24.63 -5.85
C SER A 145 -7.18 -23.62 -6.99
N VAL A 146 -8.23 -22.79 -7.03
CA VAL A 146 -8.35 -21.70 -8.03
C VAL A 146 -7.26 -20.65 -7.84
N LYS A 147 -6.96 -20.30 -6.57
CA LYS A 147 -5.83 -19.41 -6.27
C LYS A 147 -4.53 -19.95 -6.86
N LYS A 148 -4.23 -21.24 -6.65
CA LYS A 148 -3.03 -21.87 -7.18
C LYS A 148 -2.97 -21.84 -8.71
N GLN A 149 -4.09 -22.12 -9.39
CA GLN A 149 -4.16 -22.04 -10.87
C GLN A 149 -3.90 -20.64 -11.42
N ILE A 150 -4.16 -19.59 -10.63
CA ILE A 150 -3.88 -18.20 -11.03
C ILE A 150 -2.43 -17.81 -10.76
N GLU A 151 -1.78 -18.45 -9.77
CA GLU A 151 -0.39 -18.15 -9.37
C GLU A 151 0.63 -18.91 -10.24
N ASP A 152 0.27 -20.04 -10.83
CA ASP A 152 1.10 -20.87 -11.74
C ASP A 152 1.11 -20.27 -13.16
#